data_2f35eadfff2b9ebbae9d154e7a8f3b6a
#
_entry.id   2f35eadfff2b9ebbae9d154e7a8f3b6a
#
_cell.length_a   1.000
_cell.length_b   1.000
_cell.length_c   1.000
_cell.angle_alpha   90.00
_cell.angle_beta   90.00
_cell.angle_gamma   90.00
#
_symmetry.space_group_name_H-M   'P 1'
#
loop_
_entity.id
_entity.type
_entity.pdbx_description
1 polymer ?
#
loop_
_entity_poly.entity_id
_entity_poly.type
_entity_poly.pdbx_seq_one_letter_code
_entity_poly.pdbx_strand_id
1 'polypeptide(L)'
;MIKIPFVDMWMKNTLVICTCILGLVTGCSQTKDRQIITITNHLDLPRTEELVEIPLTQLHRSMLAEDKTWVVLDSEGNQVPYQITYDSLLIFPVRIAAKGTAEYTVAKGIPAPSDTICCGRCYPERLDDIAWENDKAAYRAYGPALQRSGERGFGYDILTKSVSYPVLEERYRKELDPLARKQMKELRESGKHYEADSIGRAISYHIDHGNGMDCYSVGPTLGGGTSALLVDSSLVYPYCYREYQILDNGPLRFTVRLEFN
;
A
#
# COMPACT_ATOMS: atom_id res chain seq x y z
N MET A 1 10.16 18.59 42.23
CA MET A 1 10.74 18.87 40.92
C MET A 1 11.67 17.72 40.55
N ILE A 2 11.10 16.60 40.08
CA ILE A 2 11.80 15.38 39.73
C ILE A 2 11.84 15.31 38.21
N LYS A 3 13.02 15.48 37.63
CA LYS A 3 13.26 15.25 36.21
C LYS A 3 13.28 13.74 35.99
N ILE A 4 12.25 13.24 35.30
CA ILE A 4 12.27 11.89 34.76
C ILE A 4 13.04 11.94 33.44
N PRO A 5 14.11 11.17 33.26
CA PRO A 5 14.77 11.11 31.97
C PRO A 5 13.85 10.43 30.98
N PHE A 6 13.57 11.13 29.90
CA PHE A 6 12.90 10.61 28.73
C PHE A 6 13.73 9.45 28.18
N VAL A 7 13.20 8.24 28.27
CA VAL A 7 13.90 7.05 27.81
C VAL A 7 13.88 7.03 26.28
N ASP A 8 14.99 7.41 25.70
CA ASP A 8 15.36 7.20 24.29
C ASP A 8 15.47 5.69 23.98
N MET A 9 14.37 4.97 24.02
CA MET A 9 14.40 3.51 23.82
C MET A 9 13.61 3.03 22.61
N TRP A 10 13.01 3.93 21.82
CA TRP A 10 12.18 3.52 20.67
C TRP A 10 12.71 3.97 19.30
N MET A 11 13.83 4.66 19.23
CA MET A 11 14.39 5.13 17.96
C MET A 11 15.60 4.35 17.44
N LYS A 12 15.93 3.19 17.99
CA LYS A 12 17.11 2.43 17.50
C LYS A 12 16.82 1.27 16.56
N ASN A 13 15.58 0.89 16.34
CA ASN A 13 15.30 -0.29 15.51
C ASN A 13 14.40 -0.08 14.28
N THR A 14 14.01 1.15 13.94
CA THR A 14 13.12 1.37 12.78
C THR A 14 13.68 2.39 11.79
N LEU A 15 14.93 2.79 11.92
CA LEU A 15 15.61 3.55 10.90
C LEU A 15 16.66 2.67 10.22
N VAL A 16 16.20 1.63 9.49
CA VAL A 16 17.00 1.13 8.38
C VAL A 16 16.77 2.14 7.25
N ILE A 17 17.37 3.31 7.44
CA ILE A 17 17.67 4.21 6.36
C ILE A 17 18.52 3.40 5.40
N CYS A 18 18.02 3.18 4.21
CA CYS A 18 18.81 2.76 3.08
C CYS A 18 19.87 3.84 2.88
N THR A 19 21.00 3.71 3.57
CA THR A 19 22.15 4.58 3.37
C THR A 19 22.72 4.16 2.03
N CYS A 20 22.20 4.73 0.93
CA CYS A 20 22.89 4.73 -0.34
C CYS A 20 24.20 5.49 -0.16
N ILE A 21 25.25 4.77 0.21
CA ILE A 21 26.60 5.33 0.17
C ILE A 21 26.91 5.53 -1.31
N LEU A 22 26.93 6.78 -1.71
CA LEU A 22 27.40 7.23 -3.03
C LEU A 22 28.83 6.70 -3.21
N GLY A 23 28.98 5.58 -3.91
CA GLY A 23 30.27 5.17 -4.47
C GLY A 23 30.68 6.20 -5.51
N LEU A 24 31.89 6.71 -5.39
CA LEU A 24 32.55 7.61 -6.36
C LEU A 24 32.37 7.05 -7.78
N VAL A 25 31.63 7.77 -8.60
CA VAL A 25 31.47 7.47 -10.02
C VAL A 25 32.77 7.79 -10.72
N THR A 26 33.59 6.78 -10.99
CA THR A 26 34.66 6.88 -12.00
C THR A 26 34.00 7.01 -13.36
N GLY A 27 34.28 8.11 -14.01
CA GLY A 27 33.62 8.56 -15.24
C GLY A 27 33.66 7.53 -16.36
N CYS A 28 32.52 6.90 -16.59
CA CYS A 28 32.17 6.34 -17.87
C CYS A 28 31.31 7.38 -18.58
N SER A 29 31.60 7.66 -19.85
CA SER A 29 30.85 8.59 -20.71
C SER A 29 29.37 8.12 -20.74
N GLN A 30 28.56 8.63 -19.83
CA GLN A 30 27.13 8.37 -19.84
C GLN A 30 26.51 9.11 -21.03
N THR A 31 25.92 8.39 -21.93
CA THR A 31 25.08 8.99 -22.97
C THR A 31 23.95 9.73 -22.29
N LYS A 32 23.57 10.92 -22.77
CA LYS A 32 22.53 11.81 -22.17
C LYS A 32 21.17 11.13 -21.93
N ASP A 33 20.96 9.96 -22.48
CA ASP A 33 19.69 9.21 -22.46
C ASP A 33 19.77 7.89 -21.66
N ARG A 34 20.82 7.70 -20.86
CA ARG A 34 21.01 6.49 -20.04
C ARG A 34 21.78 6.81 -18.76
N GLN A 35 21.32 6.27 -17.63
CA GLN A 35 22.01 6.36 -16.33
C GLN A 35 22.01 5.00 -15.63
N ILE A 36 23.20 4.56 -15.18
CA ILE A 36 23.35 3.34 -14.38
C ILE A 36 23.21 3.73 -12.90
N ILE A 37 22.45 2.94 -12.18
CA ILE A 37 22.23 3.03 -10.74
C ILE A 37 22.77 1.75 -10.13
N THR A 38 23.77 1.89 -9.26
CA THR A 38 24.38 0.77 -8.53
C THR A 38 23.82 0.74 -7.12
N ILE A 39 23.27 -0.40 -6.69
CA ILE A 39 22.64 -0.59 -5.39
C ILE A 39 23.37 -1.72 -4.67
N THR A 40 23.78 -1.48 -3.42
CA THR A 40 24.51 -2.45 -2.59
C THR A 40 23.68 -2.87 -1.39
N ASN A 41 23.56 -4.17 -1.19
CA ASN A 41 22.98 -4.77 0.00
C ASN A 41 24.07 -5.06 1.03
N HIS A 42 24.08 -4.32 2.13
CA HIS A 42 25.05 -4.50 3.21
C HIS A 42 24.65 -5.56 4.25
N LEU A 43 23.50 -6.22 4.09
CA LEU A 43 23.01 -7.22 5.02
C LEU A 43 23.40 -8.64 4.60
N ASP A 44 23.43 -9.54 5.58
CA ASP A 44 23.67 -10.97 5.36
C ASP A 44 22.42 -11.73 4.83
N LEU A 45 21.35 -11.00 4.54
CA LEU A 45 20.10 -11.52 3.99
C LEU A 45 19.91 -11.01 2.56
N PRO A 46 19.47 -11.86 1.61
CA PRO A 46 19.13 -11.41 0.28
C PRO A 46 17.90 -10.47 0.31
N ARG A 47 17.87 -9.51 -0.58
CA ARG A 47 16.73 -8.64 -0.84
C ARG A 47 16.06 -9.08 -2.13
N THR A 48 14.83 -9.54 -2.00
CA THR A 48 14.01 -10.00 -3.11
C THR A 48 12.76 -9.13 -3.15
N GLU A 49 12.61 -8.28 -4.16
CA GLU A 49 11.45 -7.40 -4.30
C GLU A 49 11.41 -6.21 -3.30
N GLU A 50 12.56 -5.79 -2.79
CA GLU A 50 12.66 -4.56 -2.00
C GLU A 50 12.48 -3.34 -2.91
N LEU A 51 11.65 -2.37 -2.50
CA LEU A 51 11.54 -1.11 -3.23
C LEU A 51 12.71 -0.20 -2.88
N VAL A 52 13.43 0.27 -3.88
CA VAL A 52 14.40 1.36 -3.74
C VAL A 52 13.76 2.68 -4.11
N GLU A 53 14.25 3.75 -3.51
CA GLU A 53 13.77 5.12 -3.70
C GLU A 53 14.93 5.98 -4.18
N ILE A 54 14.80 6.52 -5.37
CA ILE A 54 15.82 7.39 -5.99
C ILE A 54 15.20 8.77 -6.19
N PRO A 55 15.67 9.81 -5.50
CA PRO A 55 15.22 11.16 -5.78
C PRO A 55 15.45 11.54 -7.26
N LEU A 56 14.43 12.09 -7.90
CA LEU A 56 14.54 12.50 -9.31
C LEU A 56 15.66 13.50 -9.54
N THR A 57 16.02 14.27 -8.50
CA THR A 57 17.17 15.19 -8.55
C THR A 57 18.52 14.52 -8.74
N GLN A 58 18.61 13.20 -8.49
CA GLN A 58 19.80 12.40 -8.72
C GLN A 58 19.86 11.86 -10.15
N LEU A 59 18.79 11.98 -10.91
CA LEU A 59 18.77 11.59 -12.32
C LEU A 59 19.25 12.74 -13.22
N HIS A 60 19.80 12.37 -14.36
CA HIS A 60 20.25 13.34 -15.35
C HIS A 60 19.09 14.24 -15.80
N ARG A 61 19.29 15.56 -15.85
CA ARG A 61 18.25 16.52 -16.27
C ARG A 61 17.64 16.21 -17.64
N SER A 62 18.44 15.66 -18.56
CA SER A 62 17.95 15.25 -19.87
C SER A 62 16.90 14.14 -19.84
N MET A 63 16.81 13.42 -18.72
CA MET A 63 15.83 12.35 -18.51
C MET A 63 14.52 12.88 -17.93
N LEU A 64 14.52 14.09 -17.36
CA LEU A 64 13.36 14.70 -16.69
C LEU A 64 12.53 15.59 -17.64
N ALA A 65 12.86 15.63 -18.94
CA ALA A 65 12.08 16.40 -19.91
C ALA A 65 10.69 15.79 -20.10
N GLU A 66 9.66 16.63 -20.13
CA GLU A 66 8.23 16.24 -20.14
C GLU A 66 7.81 15.38 -21.33
N ASP A 67 8.55 15.43 -22.43
CA ASP A 67 8.29 14.70 -23.67
C ASP A 67 8.94 13.31 -23.71
N LYS A 68 9.63 12.90 -22.64
CA LYS A 68 10.38 11.65 -22.62
C LYS A 68 9.73 10.58 -21.75
N THR A 69 9.57 9.42 -22.34
CA THR A 69 9.26 8.18 -21.63
C THR A 69 10.55 7.43 -21.33
N TRP A 70 10.59 6.76 -20.20
CA TRP A 70 11.74 5.99 -19.76
C TRP A 70 11.37 4.58 -19.38
N VAL A 71 12.40 3.79 -19.19
CA VAL A 71 12.31 2.43 -18.66
C VAL A 71 13.39 2.23 -17.62
N VAL A 72 13.12 1.37 -16.66
CA VAL A 72 14.12 0.83 -15.74
C VAL A 72 14.44 -0.58 -16.21
N LEU A 73 15.71 -0.87 -16.41
CA LEU A 73 16.20 -2.16 -16.87
C LEU A 73 17.06 -2.81 -15.79
N ASP A 74 16.94 -4.10 -15.62
CA ASP A 74 17.85 -4.90 -14.80
C ASP A 74 19.19 -5.17 -15.53
N SER A 75 20.08 -5.92 -14.93
CA SER A 75 21.39 -6.26 -15.50
C SER A 75 21.30 -7.15 -16.74
N GLU A 76 20.17 -7.83 -16.97
CA GLU A 76 19.91 -8.66 -18.14
C GLU A 76 19.24 -7.88 -19.28
N GLY A 77 18.84 -6.63 -19.01
CA GLY A 77 18.14 -5.76 -19.95
C GLY A 77 16.63 -5.94 -19.96
N ASN A 78 16.05 -6.67 -18.99
CA ASN A 78 14.62 -6.79 -18.84
C ASN A 78 14.04 -5.53 -18.19
N GLN A 79 12.85 -5.11 -18.63
CA GLN A 79 12.16 -4.00 -18.00
C GLN A 79 11.66 -4.39 -16.61
N VAL A 80 11.95 -3.53 -15.64
CA VAL A 80 11.44 -3.61 -14.27
C VAL A 80 10.32 -2.58 -14.11
N PRO A 81 9.18 -2.93 -13.50
CA PRO A 81 8.13 -1.97 -13.24
C PRO A 81 8.66 -0.84 -12.34
N TYR A 82 8.23 0.38 -12.60
CA TYR A 82 8.61 1.53 -11.79
C TYR A 82 7.42 2.47 -11.58
N GLN A 83 7.57 3.36 -10.62
CA GLN A 83 6.62 4.44 -10.36
C GLN A 83 7.37 5.70 -10.01
N ILE A 84 6.84 6.84 -10.43
CA ILE A 84 7.25 8.15 -9.93
C ILE A 84 6.21 8.56 -8.89
N THR A 85 6.67 8.84 -7.66
CA THR A 85 5.81 9.20 -6.55
C THR A 85 5.56 10.71 -6.48
N TYR A 86 4.52 11.11 -5.74
CA TYR A 86 4.11 12.51 -5.57
C TYR A 86 5.24 13.41 -5.01
N ASP A 87 6.15 12.84 -4.24
CA ASP A 87 7.30 13.52 -3.63
C ASP A 87 8.58 13.42 -4.48
N SER A 88 8.41 13.14 -5.77
CA SER A 88 9.48 13.13 -6.77
C SER A 88 10.55 12.06 -6.54
N LEU A 89 10.12 10.86 -6.17
CA LEU A 89 10.98 9.68 -6.13
C LEU A 89 10.69 8.77 -7.34
N LEU A 90 11.74 8.22 -7.94
CA LEU A 90 11.65 7.04 -8.78
C LEU A 90 11.75 5.82 -7.87
N ILE A 91 10.72 4.98 -7.85
CA ILE A 91 10.73 3.73 -7.09
C ILE A 91 10.63 2.53 -8.02
N PHE A 92 11.35 1.45 -7.72
CA PHE A 92 11.28 0.18 -8.43
C PHE A 92 11.76 -0.98 -7.54
N PRO A 93 11.29 -2.22 -7.77
CA PRO A 93 11.72 -3.38 -7.01
C PRO A 93 13.13 -3.82 -7.44
N VAL A 94 13.92 -4.28 -6.47
CA VAL A 94 15.27 -4.78 -6.70
C VAL A 94 15.43 -6.20 -6.16
N ARG A 95 16.35 -6.95 -6.78
CA ARG A 95 16.81 -8.25 -6.30
C ARG A 95 18.31 -8.21 -6.11
N ILE A 96 18.75 -8.38 -4.86
CA ILE A 96 20.17 -8.27 -4.51
C ILE A 96 20.52 -9.39 -3.53
N ALA A 97 21.54 -10.18 -3.85
CA ALA A 97 22.05 -11.20 -2.94
C ALA A 97 22.54 -10.59 -1.61
N ALA A 98 22.66 -11.43 -0.58
CA ALA A 98 23.31 -11.03 0.66
C ALA A 98 24.71 -10.48 0.38
N LYS A 99 25.08 -9.34 0.97
CA LYS A 99 26.37 -8.63 0.73
C LYS A 99 26.66 -8.34 -0.75
N GLY A 100 25.66 -8.44 -1.61
CA GLY A 100 25.80 -8.27 -3.05
C GLY A 100 25.57 -6.84 -3.53
N THR A 101 25.81 -6.65 -4.81
CA THR A 101 25.55 -5.41 -5.54
C THR A 101 24.78 -5.76 -6.83
N ALA A 102 23.84 -4.91 -7.21
CA ALA A 102 23.12 -5.01 -8.47
C ALA A 102 23.11 -3.67 -9.19
N GLU A 103 23.12 -3.72 -10.54
CA GLU A 103 23.05 -2.54 -11.39
C GLU A 103 21.71 -2.51 -12.11
N TYR A 104 21.12 -1.33 -12.12
CA TYR A 104 19.91 -1.02 -12.86
C TYR A 104 20.19 0.14 -13.80
N THR A 105 19.55 0.15 -14.94
CA THR A 105 19.70 1.22 -15.90
C THR A 105 18.39 1.95 -16.09
N VAL A 106 18.37 3.25 -15.82
CA VAL A 106 17.30 4.14 -16.28
C VAL A 106 17.67 4.63 -17.66
N ALA A 107 16.81 4.38 -18.64
CA ALA A 107 17.08 4.72 -20.05
C ALA A 107 15.82 5.24 -20.74
N LYS A 108 15.98 5.99 -21.82
CA LYS A 108 14.88 6.36 -22.70
C LYS A 108 14.25 5.09 -23.29
N GLY A 109 12.94 4.99 -23.25
CA GLY A 109 12.24 3.84 -23.79
C GLY A 109 10.73 3.94 -23.59
N ILE A 110 10.00 3.00 -24.17
CA ILE A 110 8.55 2.87 -23.98
C ILE A 110 8.31 1.82 -22.91
N PRO A 111 7.68 2.20 -21.77
CA PRO A 111 7.37 1.23 -20.72
C PRO A 111 6.46 0.11 -21.24
N ALA A 112 6.81 -1.12 -20.93
CA ALA A 112 5.90 -2.24 -21.11
C ALA A 112 4.71 -2.12 -20.15
N PRO A 113 3.53 -2.62 -20.51
CA PRO A 113 2.44 -2.76 -19.57
C PRO A 113 2.92 -3.55 -18.34
N SER A 114 2.62 -3.05 -17.15
CA SER A 114 2.90 -3.75 -15.89
C SER A 114 1.61 -3.99 -15.12
N ASP A 115 1.56 -5.09 -14.40
CA ASP A 115 0.45 -5.37 -13.51
C ASP A 115 0.39 -4.33 -12.38
N THR A 116 -0.81 -3.88 -12.06
CA THR A 116 -1.03 -3.05 -10.88
C THR A 116 -1.08 -3.98 -9.67
N ILE A 117 -0.06 -3.93 -8.83
CA ILE A 117 0.02 -4.73 -7.61
C ILE A 117 -0.34 -3.94 -6.35
N CYS A 118 -0.31 -2.62 -6.44
CA CYS A 118 -0.67 -1.72 -5.34
C CYS A 118 -1.65 -0.67 -5.84
N CYS A 119 -2.84 -0.63 -5.24
CA CYS A 119 -3.88 0.33 -5.59
C CYS A 119 -4.85 0.56 -4.42
N GLY A 120 -5.63 1.62 -4.51
CA GLY A 120 -6.66 1.92 -3.52
C GLY A 120 -7.57 3.08 -3.96
N ARG A 121 -8.67 3.24 -3.26
CA ARG A 121 -9.59 4.36 -3.45
C ARG A 121 -10.48 4.57 -2.23
N CYS A 122 -11.23 5.66 -2.23
CA CYS A 122 -12.39 5.80 -1.37
C CYS A 122 -13.56 4.98 -1.94
N TYR A 123 -14.32 4.37 -1.04
CA TYR A 123 -15.51 3.55 -1.33
C TYR A 123 -16.74 4.15 -0.66
N PRO A 124 -17.41 5.16 -1.27
CA PRO A 124 -18.62 5.76 -0.71
C PRO A 124 -19.72 4.71 -0.48
N GLU A 125 -19.78 3.72 -1.36
CA GLU A 125 -20.70 2.57 -1.26
C GLU A 125 -20.44 1.68 -0.04
N ARG A 126 -19.27 1.81 0.60
CA ARG A 126 -18.85 1.15 1.84
C ARG A 126 -18.69 2.17 2.98
N LEU A 127 -19.62 3.09 3.10
CA LEU A 127 -19.69 4.08 4.16
C LEU A 127 -18.44 4.98 4.25
N ASP A 128 -17.96 5.41 3.09
CA ASP A 128 -16.80 6.26 2.89
C ASP A 128 -15.47 5.62 3.32
N ASP A 129 -15.37 4.29 3.36
CA ASP A 129 -14.11 3.64 3.67
C ASP A 129 -13.04 3.98 2.63
N ILE A 130 -11.81 4.18 3.08
CA ILE A 130 -10.64 4.16 2.20
C ILE A 130 -10.00 2.80 2.32
N ALA A 131 -9.95 2.07 1.20
CA ALA A 131 -9.32 0.77 1.17
C ALA A 131 -8.24 0.72 0.08
N TRP A 132 -7.17 0.00 0.38
CA TRP A 132 -6.04 -0.19 -0.51
C TRP A 132 -5.48 -1.60 -0.34
N GLU A 133 -4.71 -2.02 -1.31
CA GLU A 133 -4.12 -3.35 -1.31
C GLU A 133 -2.76 -3.38 -2.01
N ASN A 134 -1.98 -4.39 -1.67
CA ASN A 134 -0.79 -4.80 -2.39
C ASN A 134 -0.90 -6.30 -2.75
N ASP A 135 0.20 -6.91 -3.17
CA ASP A 135 0.26 -8.33 -3.52
C ASP A 135 0.19 -9.29 -2.32
N LYS A 136 0.18 -8.80 -1.08
CA LYS A 136 0.21 -9.60 0.15
C LYS A 136 -1.06 -9.47 0.98
N ALA A 137 -1.62 -8.26 1.09
CA ALA A 137 -2.76 -7.98 1.94
C ALA A 137 -3.57 -6.80 1.40
N ALA A 138 -4.79 -6.67 1.89
CA ALA A 138 -5.59 -5.48 1.71
C ALA A 138 -5.84 -4.81 3.07
N TYR A 139 -6.11 -3.52 3.04
CA TYR A 139 -6.24 -2.68 4.22
C TYR A 139 -7.43 -1.75 4.07
N ARG A 140 -8.00 -1.33 5.20
CA ARG A 140 -9.12 -0.41 5.23
C ARG A 140 -8.98 0.58 6.38
N ALA A 141 -9.20 1.86 6.09
CA ALA A 141 -9.47 2.90 7.06
C ALA A 141 -10.97 3.21 7.02
N TYR A 142 -11.62 3.15 8.18
CA TYR A 142 -13.06 3.38 8.27
C TYR A 142 -13.44 4.83 8.02
N GLY A 143 -14.50 5.02 7.27
CA GLY A 143 -14.95 6.31 6.80
C GLY A 143 -15.92 7.04 7.73
N PRO A 144 -16.14 8.34 7.48
CA PRO A 144 -17.03 9.17 8.31
C PRO A 144 -18.50 8.72 8.27
N ALA A 145 -18.97 8.11 7.19
CA ALA A 145 -20.33 7.58 7.14
C ALA A 145 -20.55 6.41 8.11
N LEU A 146 -19.52 5.55 8.30
CA LEU A 146 -19.58 4.50 9.31
C LEU A 146 -19.70 5.08 10.73
N GLN A 147 -18.90 6.08 11.03
CA GLN A 147 -18.95 6.75 12.34
C GLN A 147 -20.34 7.39 12.60
N ARG A 148 -20.97 7.97 11.57
CA ARG A 148 -22.33 8.53 11.67
C ARG A 148 -23.40 7.46 11.92
N SER A 149 -23.18 6.21 11.52
CA SER A 149 -24.09 5.10 11.83
C SER A 149 -24.04 4.64 13.29
N GLY A 150 -23.08 5.17 14.07
CA GLY A 150 -22.86 4.78 15.47
C GLY A 150 -21.88 3.62 15.63
N GLU A 151 -21.40 3.05 14.55
CA GLU A 151 -20.38 2.01 14.57
C GLU A 151 -19.00 2.65 14.83
N ARG A 152 -18.19 1.99 15.66
CA ARG A 152 -16.88 2.49 16.07
C ARG A 152 -15.79 1.53 15.58
N GLY A 153 -15.01 2.00 14.62
CA GLY A 153 -13.79 1.35 14.16
C GLY A 153 -12.65 2.36 14.22
N PHE A 154 -11.67 2.16 15.10
CA PHE A 154 -10.59 3.13 15.30
C PHE A 154 -9.28 2.73 14.63
N GLY A 155 -9.06 1.43 14.41
CA GLY A 155 -7.85 0.91 13.83
C GLY A 155 -7.98 0.65 12.34
N TYR A 156 -6.85 0.43 11.70
CA TYR A 156 -6.84 -0.07 10.33
C TYR A 156 -7.24 -1.54 10.31
N ASP A 157 -8.09 -1.88 9.38
CA ASP A 157 -8.46 -3.25 9.10
C ASP A 157 -7.46 -3.90 8.16
N ILE A 158 -7.23 -5.21 8.34
CA ILE A 158 -6.33 -6.00 7.49
C ILE A 158 -7.10 -7.20 6.96
N LEU A 159 -7.23 -7.27 5.65
CA LEU A 159 -7.85 -8.38 4.94
C LEU A 159 -6.74 -9.25 4.32
N THR A 160 -6.83 -10.55 4.55
CA THR A 160 -5.88 -11.50 3.98
C THR A 160 -6.05 -11.63 2.47
N LYS A 161 -4.95 -11.95 1.79
CA LYS A 161 -4.91 -12.30 0.37
C LYS A 161 -4.14 -13.59 0.18
N SER A 162 -4.64 -14.47 -0.69
CA SER A 162 -3.94 -15.67 -1.15
C SER A 162 -3.51 -15.56 -2.62
N VAL A 163 -3.70 -14.37 -3.22
CA VAL A 163 -3.38 -14.05 -4.61
C VAL A 163 -2.66 -12.70 -4.69
N SER A 164 -1.84 -12.52 -5.71
CA SER A 164 -1.04 -11.29 -5.89
C SER A 164 -1.77 -10.17 -6.63
N TYR A 165 -2.83 -10.48 -7.38
CA TYR A 165 -3.60 -9.46 -8.11
C TYR A 165 -4.63 -8.74 -7.20
N PRO A 166 -5.11 -7.54 -7.59
CA PRO A 166 -6.10 -6.80 -6.82
C PRO A 166 -7.44 -7.54 -6.66
N VAL A 167 -8.01 -7.51 -5.45
CA VAL A 167 -9.23 -8.25 -5.10
C VAL A 167 -10.33 -7.40 -4.43
N LEU A 168 -9.99 -6.21 -3.90
CA LEU A 168 -10.94 -5.39 -3.13
C LEU A 168 -12.16 -4.99 -3.93
N GLU A 169 -11.97 -4.57 -5.17
CA GLU A 169 -13.06 -4.13 -6.05
C GLU A 169 -14.07 -5.26 -6.27
N GLU A 170 -13.59 -6.47 -6.53
CA GLU A 170 -14.45 -7.63 -6.74
C GLU A 170 -15.16 -8.04 -5.45
N ARG A 171 -14.45 -8.07 -4.32
CA ARG A 171 -15.02 -8.42 -3.01
C ARG A 171 -16.15 -7.48 -2.62
N TYR A 172 -15.94 -6.16 -2.74
CA TYR A 172 -16.96 -5.18 -2.41
C TYR A 172 -18.15 -5.22 -3.39
N ARG A 173 -17.88 -5.36 -4.67
CA ARG A 173 -18.93 -5.51 -5.68
C ARG A 173 -19.83 -6.72 -5.41
N LYS A 174 -19.25 -7.86 -5.01
CA LYS A 174 -20.03 -9.05 -4.65
C LYS A 174 -20.89 -8.82 -3.42
N GLU A 175 -20.30 -8.33 -2.34
CA GLU A 175 -21.04 -8.14 -1.08
C GLU A 175 -22.12 -7.06 -1.19
N LEU A 176 -21.92 -6.06 -2.02
CA LEU A 176 -22.86 -4.98 -2.25
C LEU A 176 -23.86 -5.27 -3.37
N ASP A 177 -23.85 -6.47 -3.96
CA ASP A 177 -24.74 -6.82 -5.08
C ASP A 177 -26.20 -6.60 -4.68
N PRO A 178 -26.89 -5.63 -5.31
CA PRO A 178 -28.25 -5.27 -4.94
C PRO A 178 -29.26 -6.38 -5.23
N LEU A 179 -29.00 -7.22 -6.25
CA LEU A 179 -29.87 -8.34 -6.58
C LEU A 179 -29.77 -9.45 -5.53
N ALA A 180 -28.55 -9.82 -5.14
CA ALA A 180 -28.32 -10.79 -4.10
C ALA A 180 -28.92 -10.33 -2.76
N ARG A 181 -28.71 -9.07 -2.39
CA ARG A 181 -29.27 -8.48 -1.16
C ARG A 181 -30.81 -8.44 -1.16
N LYS A 182 -31.41 -8.09 -2.29
CA LYS A 182 -32.87 -8.13 -2.46
C LYS A 182 -33.41 -9.55 -2.31
N GLN A 183 -32.78 -10.51 -2.98
CA GLN A 183 -33.17 -11.93 -2.89
C GLN A 183 -33.04 -12.47 -1.45
N MET A 184 -31.96 -12.15 -0.75
CA MET A 184 -31.79 -12.51 0.66
C MET A 184 -32.91 -11.96 1.53
N LYS A 185 -33.32 -10.71 1.31
CA LYS A 185 -34.43 -10.08 2.04
C LYS A 185 -35.73 -10.82 1.78
N GLU A 186 -36.09 -11.06 0.52
CA GLU A 186 -37.32 -11.77 0.14
C GLU A 186 -37.38 -13.19 0.71
N LEU A 187 -36.25 -13.90 0.70
CA LEU A 187 -36.13 -15.23 1.31
C LEU A 187 -36.34 -15.20 2.83
N ARG A 188 -35.73 -14.23 3.52
CA ARG A 188 -35.93 -14.06 4.97
C ARG A 188 -37.38 -13.75 5.33
N GLU A 189 -38.03 -12.86 4.57
CA GLU A 189 -39.45 -12.50 4.74
C GLU A 189 -40.39 -13.69 4.50
N SER A 190 -39.98 -14.64 3.63
CA SER A 190 -40.71 -15.89 3.37
C SER A 190 -40.35 -17.05 4.30
N GLY A 191 -39.53 -16.81 5.35
CA GLY A 191 -39.10 -17.83 6.30
C GLY A 191 -38.01 -18.78 5.82
N LYS A 192 -37.45 -18.54 4.63
CA LYS A 192 -36.38 -19.35 4.01
C LYS A 192 -34.99 -18.86 4.45
N HIS A 193 -34.74 -18.93 5.75
CA HIS A 193 -33.50 -18.38 6.33
C HIS A 193 -32.23 -19.09 5.86
N TYR A 194 -32.28 -20.43 5.66
CA TYR A 194 -31.13 -21.19 5.21
C TYR A 194 -30.68 -20.78 3.81
N GLU A 195 -31.62 -20.62 2.89
CA GLU A 195 -31.36 -20.16 1.53
C GLU A 195 -30.82 -18.73 1.51
N ALA A 196 -31.39 -17.83 2.31
CA ALA A 196 -30.89 -16.47 2.46
C ALA A 196 -29.44 -16.46 3.00
N ASP A 197 -29.13 -17.25 4.00
CA ASP A 197 -27.80 -17.35 4.57
C ASP A 197 -26.79 -18.00 3.60
N SER A 198 -27.28 -18.92 2.74
CA SER A 198 -26.45 -19.48 1.67
C SER A 198 -25.98 -18.41 0.69
N ILE A 199 -26.90 -17.53 0.25
CA ILE A 199 -26.57 -16.38 -0.61
C ILE A 199 -25.62 -15.43 0.14
N GLY A 200 -25.93 -15.11 1.42
CA GLY A 200 -25.07 -14.27 2.24
C GLY A 200 -23.63 -14.77 2.33
N ARG A 201 -23.45 -16.06 2.53
CA ARG A 201 -22.11 -16.68 2.51
C ARG A 201 -21.43 -16.58 1.14
N ALA A 202 -22.18 -16.75 0.05
CA ALA A 202 -21.62 -16.73 -1.29
C ALA A 202 -21.10 -15.34 -1.72
N ILE A 203 -21.67 -14.26 -1.16
CA ILE A 203 -21.25 -12.88 -1.50
C ILE A 203 -20.32 -12.25 -0.44
N SER A 204 -20.21 -12.85 0.74
CA SER A 204 -19.46 -12.26 1.86
C SER A 204 -17.95 -12.34 1.65
N TYR A 205 -17.24 -11.23 1.81
CA TYR A 205 -15.78 -11.21 1.85
C TYR A 205 -15.19 -11.67 3.20
N HIS A 206 -16.03 -11.99 4.19
CA HIS A 206 -15.63 -12.68 5.43
C HIS A 206 -15.47 -14.20 5.24
N ILE A 207 -15.67 -14.70 4.04
CA ILE A 207 -15.45 -16.09 3.65
C ILE A 207 -14.41 -16.13 2.54
N ASP A 208 -13.45 -17.05 2.68
CA ASP A 208 -12.44 -17.25 1.66
C ASP A 208 -13.03 -17.94 0.42
N HIS A 209 -13.08 -17.21 -0.68
CA HIS A 209 -13.49 -17.71 -2.00
C HIS A 209 -12.28 -18.06 -2.89
N GLY A 210 -11.13 -18.37 -2.30
CA GLY A 210 -9.90 -18.71 -3.00
C GLY A 210 -8.97 -17.51 -3.22
N ASN A 211 -9.32 -16.33 -2.70
CA ASN A 211 -8.50 -15.12 -2.81
C ASN A 211 -8.19 -14.45 -1.46
N GLY A 212 -8.47 -15.15 -0.35
CA GLY A 212 -8.36 -14.65 1.02
C GLY A 212 -9.66 -13.99 1.51
N MET A 213 -9.66 -13.46 2.72
CA MET A 213 -10.86 -12.93 3.38
C MET A 213 -10.54 -11.87 4.42
N ASP A 214 -11.57 -11.18 4.91
CA ASP A 214 -11.55 -10.47 6.18
C ASP A 214 -11.87 -11.47 7.30
N CYS A 215 -10.88 -11.79 8.12
CA CYS A 215 -10.97 -12.90 9.08
C CYS A 215 -11.27 -12.44 10.52
N TYR A 216 -11.45 -11.15 10.78
CA TYR A 216 -11.74 -10.63 12.12
C TYR A 216 -12.56 -9.33 12.03
N SER A 217 -13.10 -8.90 13.16
CA SER A 217 -13.78 -7.61 13.28
C SER A 217 -12.94 -6.65 14.12
N VAL A 218 -12.64 -5.49 13.57
CA VAL A 218 -11.86 -4.45 14.26
C VAL A 218 -12.65 -3.93 15.48
N GLY A 219 -13.93 -3.59 15.30
CA GLY A 219 -14.73 -3.02 16.37
C GLY A 219 -14.06 -1.82 17.05
N PRO A 220 -14.19 -1.66 18.35
CA PRO A 220 -13.57 -0.57 19.13
C PRO A 220 -12.09 -0.86 19.47
N THR A 221 -11.42 -1.72 18.72
CA THR A 221 -9.99 -2.05 18.90
C THR A 221 -9.10 -1.24 17.98
N LEU A 222 -7.79 -1.43 18.09
CA LEU A 222 -6.82 -0.77 17.21
C LEU A 222 -6.61 -1.48 15.88
N GLY A 223 -7.25 -2.64 15.65
CA GLY A 223 -7.09 -3.42 14.42
C GLY A 223 -5.63 -3.73 14.13
N GLY A 224 -5.19 -3.46 12.91
CA GLY A 224 -3.79 -3.56 12.47
C GLY A 224 -2.88 -2.44 12.96
N GLY A 225 -3.39 -1.52 13.74
CA GLY A 225 -2.70 -0.37 14.30
C GLY A 225 -3.43 0.94 14.01
N THR A 226 -3.12 1.95 14.78
CA THR A 226 -3.54 3.34 14.54
C THR A 226 -2.68 4.28 15.39
N SER A 227 -2.76 5.58 15.10
CA SER A 227 -2.22 6.61 15.98
C SER A 227 -3.24 7.00 17.03
N ALA A 228 -2.80 7.26 18.27
CA ALA A 228 -3.63 7.80 19.32
C ALA A 228 -2.84 8.83 20.12
N LEU A 229 -3.52 9.80 20.71
CA LEU A 229 -2.93 10.77 21.63
C LEU A 229 -2.95 10.19 23.05
N LEU A 230 -1.83 10.36 23.78
CA LEU A 230 -1.80 10.08 25.21
C LEU A 230 -1.93 11.39 25.96
N VAL A 231 -3.07 11.55 26.64
CA VAL A 231 -3.40 12.75 27.46
C VAL A 231 -3.64 12.28 28.87
N ASP A 232 -2.85 12.79 29.82
CA ASP A 232 -2.99 12.47 31.27
C ASP A 232 -3.16 10.96 31.53
N SER A 233 -2.31 10.14 30.91
CA SER A 233 -2.32 8.66 30.98
C SER A 233 -3.55 7.98 30.35
N SER A 234 -4.39 8.70 29.66
CA SER A 234 -5.55 8.17 28.91
C SER A 234 -5.29 8.23 27.41
N LEU A 235 -5.64 7.13 26.70
CA LEU A 235 -5.58 7.10 25.26
C LEU A 235 -6.82 7.81 24.67
N VAL A 236 -6.58 8.82 23.87
CA VAL A 236 -7.60 9.47 23.05
C VAL A 236 -7.45 8.96 21.62
N TYR A 237 -8.39 8.13 21.20
CA TYR A 237 -8.39 7.57 19.85
C TYR A 237 -8.90 8.63 18.87
N PRO A 238 -8.30 8.73 17.68
CA PRO A 238 -8.87 9.53 16.62
C PRO A 238 -10.21 8.91 16.23
N TYR A 239 -11.18 9.76 15.95
CA TYR A 239 -12.36 9.32 15.20
C TYR A 239 -11.90 8.92 13.77
N CYS A 240 -12.82 8.72 12.84
CA CYS A 240 -12.44 8.56 11.44
C CYS A 240 -11.77 9.84 10.91
N TYR A 241 -11.13 9.72 9.78
CA TYR A 241 -10.59 10.87 9.07
C TYR A 241 -11.72 11.86 8.70
N ARG A 242 -11.39 13.16 8.67
CA ARG A 242 -12.26 14.24 8.21
C ARG A 242 -12.14 14.44 6.70
N GLU A 243 -10.91 14.50 6.23
CA GLU A 243 -10.56 14.73 4.84
C GLU A 243 -9.47 13.75 4.42
N TYR A 244 -9.42 13.46 3.13
CA TYR A 244 -8.37 12.62 2.57
C TYR A 244 -7.89 13.15 1.23
N GLN A 245 -6.67 12.79 0.88
CA GLN A 245 -6.09 13.05 -0.42
C GLN A 245 -5.27 11.83 -0.86
N ILE A 246 -5.63 11.22 -1.98
CA ILE A 246 -4.80 10.19 -2.61
C ILE A 246 -3.66 10.90 -3.33
N LEU A 247 -2.43 10.63 -2.91
CA LEU A 247 -1.21 11.24 -3.42
C LEU A 247 -0.56 10.37 -4.49
N ASP A 248 -0.57 9.05 -4.30
CA ASP A 248 -0.15 8.05 -5.30
C ASP A 248 -1.17 6.94 -5.38
N ASN A 249 -1.42 6.47 -6.58
CA ASN A 249 -2.23 5.28 -6.84
C ASN A 249 -1.64 4.58 -8.06
N GLY A 250 -0.50 3.96 -7.85
CA GLY A 250 0.24 3.48 -8.98
C GLY A 250 0.82 2.15 -8.75
N PRO A 251 1.47 1.48 -9.72
CA PRO A 251 1.55 0.04 -9.67
C PRO A 251 2.30 -0.51 -8.46
N LEU A 252 3.18 0.27 -7.82
CA LEU A 252 4.07 -0.20 -6.74
C LEU A 252 3.75 0.38 -5.37
N ARG A 253 3.15 1.58 -5.31
CA ARG A 253 2.84 2.27 -4.05
C ARG A 253 1.51 2.99 -4.14
N PHE A 254 0.72 2.81 -3.09
CA PHE A 254 -0.44 3.65 -2.80
C PHE A 254 -0.09 4.56 -1.62
N THR A 255 -0.31 5.85 -1.77
CA THR A 255 -0.08 6.84 -0.71
C THR A 255 -1.34 7.67 -0.52
N VAL A 256 -1.82 7.73 0.71
CA VAL A 256 -2.97 8.56 1.08
C VAL A 256 -2.63 9.41 2.29
N ARG A 257 -3.01 10.68 2.25
CA ARG A 257 -3.02 11.58 3.40
C ARG A 257 -4.40 11.54 4.02
N LEU A 258 -4.47 11.25 5.31
CA LEU A 258 -5.68 11.31 6.11
C LEU A 258 -5.54 12.44 7.12
N GLU A 259 -6.54 13.32 7.18
CA GLU A 259 -6.60 14.41 8.15
C GLU A 259 -7.63 14.07 9.22
N PHE A 260 -7.22 14.15 10.48
CA PHE A 260 -8.06 13.90 11.66
C PHE A 260 -8.30 15.21 12.41
N ASN A 261 -9.39 15.28 13.17
CA ASN A 261 -9.69 16.44 14.05
C ASN A 261 -8.91 16.35 15.36
#